data_3beda9c1e3364365884e1c4d08cc0141
#
_entry.id   3beda9c1e3364365884e1c4d08cc0141
#
_cell.length_a   1.000
_cell.length_b   1.000
_cell.length_c   1.000
_cell.angle_alpha   90.00
_cell.angle_beta   90.00
_cell.angle_gamma   90.00
#
_symmetry.space_group_name_H-M   'P 1'
#
loop_
_entity.id
_entity.type
_entity.pdbx_description
1 polymer ?
#
loop_
_entity_poly.entity_id
_entity_poly.type
_entity_poly.pdbx_seq_one_letter_code
_entity_poly.pdbx_strand_id
1 'polypeptide(L)'
;MSKDLKFVKEDPTAQKILEGYKKEKNELGKKEIGNITEEIPGGSANRIPNEKNPEGSLATTLVSETVLHMLKNMGTGNIDMVIMNSGGTRISLVPGKISYDDAYTLLPFTSNTIYILKMNGAEIKQVIEDALNFALDGGSSGAFPYGAGIRFEATKAGTLGTRVKKVEVLDAKTNKWVPIDAGKT
;
A
#
# COMPACT_ATOMS: atom_id res chain seq x y z
N MET A 1 7.03 -25.60 -23.17
CA MET A 1 6.35 -24.63 -24.05
C MET A 1 5.68 -25.40 -25.16
N SER A 2 4.35 -25.38 -25.25
CA SER A 2 3.59 -26.02 -26.32
C SER A 2 3.90 -25.30 -27.63
N LYS A 3 4.24 -26.09 -28.67
CA LYS A 3 4.53 -25.60 -30.02
C LYS A 3 3.28 -25.14 -30.82
N ASP A 4 2.10 -25.18 -30.22
CA ASP A 4 0.80 -24.95 -30.87
C ASP A 4 0.06 -23.68 -30.45
N LEU A 5 0.77 -22.64 -29.94
CA LEU A 5 0.18 -21.33 -29.77
C LEU A 5 -0.10 -20.70 -31.15
N LYS A 6 -1.29 -21.00 -31.69
CA LYS A 6 -1.82 -20.28 -32.85
C LYS A 6 -2.20 -18.88 -32.46
N PHE A 7 -1.74 -17.91 -33.23
CA PHE A 7 -2.18 -16.51 -33.08
C PHE A 7 -3.68 -16.45 -33.37
N VAL A 8 -4.47 -16.18 -32.34
CA VAL A 8 -5.92 -16.00 -32.47
C VAL A 8 -6.20 -14.55 -32.81
N LYS A 9 -6.87 -14.33 -33.95
CA LYS A 9 -7.29 -12.98 -34.35
C LYS A 9 -8.29 -12.43 -33.34
N GLU A 10 -8.11 -11.18 -32.92
CA GLU A 10 -9.02 -10.52 -32.01
C GLU A 10 -10.43 -10.40 -32.59
N ASP A 11 -11.45 -10.59 -31.75
CA ASP A 11 -12.85 -10.45 -32.15
C ASP A 11 -13.17 -8.96 -32.42
N PRO A 12 -13.69 -8.61 -33.62
CA PRO A 12 -13.93 -7.20 -33.98
C PRO A 12 -15.00 -6.54 -33.10
N THR A 13 -15.96 -7.30 -32.59
CA THR A 13 -17.04 -6.77 -31.71
C THR A 13 -16.44 -6.45 -30.35
N ALA A 14 -15.63 -7.36 -29.80
CA ALA A 14 -14.91 -7.11 -28.54
C ALA A 14 -13.97 -5.92 -28.64
N GLN A 15 -13.24 -5.79 -29.77
CA GLN A 15 -12.37 -4.62 -30.01
C GLN A 15 -13.16 -3.31 -30.00
N LYS A 16 -14.31 -3.26 -30.70
CA LYS A 16 -15.13 -2.04 -30.77
C LYS A 16 -15.65 -1.62 -29.39
N ILE A 17 -16.07 -2.58 -28.56
CA ILE A 17 -16.48 -2.34 -27.17
C ILE A 17 -15.31 -1.79 -26.37
N LEU A 18 -14.13 -2.42 -26.48
CA LEU A 18 -12.93 -2.03 -25.75
C LEU A 18 -12.45 -0.63 -26.16
N GLU A 19 -12.55 -0.27 -27.44
CA GLU A 19 -12.20 1.07 -27.93
C GLU A 19 -13.07 2.18 -27.33
N GLY A 20 -14.38 1.90 -27.14
CA GLY A 20 -15.28 2.83 -26.44
C GLY A 20 -14.81 3.13 -25.02
N TYR A 21 -14.54 2.08 -24.23
CA TYR A 21 -14.02 2.24 -22.86
C TYR A 21 -12.61 2.87 -22.82
N LYS A 22 -11.74 2.53 -23.77
CA LYS A 22 -10.40 3.14 -23.87
C LYS A 22 -10.48 4.65 -24.11
N LYS A 23 -11.46 5.12 -24.90
CA LYS A 23 -11.66 6.55 -25.15
C LYS A 23 -12.05 7.29 -23.88
N GLU A 24 -13.07 6.79 -23.14
CA GLU A 24 -13.48 7.37 -21.86
C GLU A 24 -12.35 7.36 -20.85
N LYS A 25 -11.66 6.22 -20.68
CA LYS A 25 -10.50 6.10 -19.82
C LYS A 25 -9.43 7.13 -20.16
N ASN A 26 -9.12 7.31 -21.45
CA ASN A 26 -8.07 8.23 -21.88
C ASN A 26 -8.42 9.70 -21.65
N GLU A 27 -9.68 10.07 -21.70
CA GLU A 27 -10.13 11.44 -21.42
C GLU A 27 -10.00 11.78 -19.94
N LEU A 28 -10.48 10.90 -19.06
CA LEU A 28 -10.37 11.05 -17.60
C LEU A 28 -8.94 10.82 -17.10
N GLY A 29 -8.29 9.80 -17.62
CA GLY A 29 -6.97 9.36 -17.18
C GLY A 29 -5.86 10.38 -17.38
N LYS A 30 -5.97 11.23 -18.42
CA LYS A 30 -4.97 12.26 -18.72
C LYS A 30 -5.00 13.47 -17.78
N LYS A 31 -6.02 13.62 -16.96
CA LYS A 31 -6.10 14.74 -16.01
C LYS A 31 -4.94 14.67 -15.03
N GLU A 32 -4.10 15.71 -15.04
CA GLU A 32 -2.99 15.85 -14.12
C GLU A 32 -3.52 16.09 -12.69
N ILE A 33 -2.96 15.37 -11.73
CA ILE A 33 -3.32 15.45 -10.31
C ILE A 33 -2.14 15.86 -9.42
N GLY A 34 -0.93 15.89 -9.96
CA GLY A 34 0.26 16.29 -9.23
C GLY A 34 1.54 16.15 -10.05
N ASN A 35 2.65 16.43 -9.38
CA ASN A 35 3.98 16.26 -9.95
C ASN A 35 4.91 15.63 -8.92
N ILE A 36 5.74 14.71 -9.35
CA ILE A 36 6.72 13.99 -8.52
C ILE A 36 8.13 14.43 -8.93
N THR A 37 8.93 14.81 -7.98
CA THR A 37 10.31 15.28 -8.19
C THR A 37 11.34 14.19 -8.07
N GLU A 38 11.04 13.12 -7.32
CA GLU A 38 11.92 11.98 -7.08
C GLU A 38 11.15 10.67 -7.24
N GLU A 39 11.84 9.57 -7.57
CA GLU A 39 11.19 8.25 -7.63
C GLU A 39 10.66 7.86 -6.25
N ILE A 40 9.40 7.41 -6.21
CA ILE A 40 8.77 6.83 -5.01
C ILE A 40 8.67 5.32 -5.23
N PRO A 41 9.56 4.52 -4.61
CA PRO A 41 9.59 3.07 -4.78
C PRO A 41 8.27 2.39 -4.37
N GLY A 42 7.80 1.49 -5.23
CA GLY A 42 6.59 0.68 -5.02
C GLY A 42 6.64 -0.60 -5.86
N GLY A 43 5.50 -1.24 -6.00
CA GLY A 43 5.37 -2.46 -6.79
C GLY A 43 6.06 -3.68 -6.18
N SER A 44 6.08 -4.79 -6.92
CA SER A 44 6.49 -6.09 -6.38
C SER A 44 7.95 -6.18 -5.92
N ALA A 45 8.84 -5.43 -6.56
CA ALA A 45 10.27 -5.45 -6.24
C ALA A 45 10.60 -4.73 -4.90
N ASN A 46 9.73 -3.84 -4.44
CA ASN A 46 9.96 -2.99 -3.27
C ASN A 46 9.01 -3.30 -2.10
N ARG A 47 8.25 -4.40 -2.15
CA ARG A 47 7.33 -4.79 -1.08
C ARG A 47 8.01 -5.05 0.24
N ILE A 48 9.19 -5.62 0.20
CA ILE A 48 10.02 -5.90 1.38
C ILE A 48 11.26 -5.02 1.27
N PRO A 49 11.67 -4.33 2.35
CA PRO A 49 12.91 -3.57 2.39
C PRO A 49 14.11 -4.38 1.88
N ASN A 50 14.95 -3.76 1.06
CA ASN A 50 16.11 -4.41 0.43
C ASN A 50 17.30 -3.42 0.37
N GLU A 51 18.47 -3.87 -0.10
CA GLU A 51 19.67 -3.05 -0.14
C GLU A 51 19.51 -1.78 -0.98
N LYS A 52 18.77 -1.87 -2.10
CA LYS A 52 18.51 -0.74 -2.99
C LYS A 52 17.48 0.24 -2.41
N ASN A 53 16.49 -0.29 -1.74
CA ASN A 53 15.41 0.49 -1.12
C ASN A 53 15.23 0.02 0.33
N PRO A 54 16.03 0.53 1.27
CA PRO A 54 16.00 0.11 2.68
C PRO A 54 14.69 0.47 3.39
N GLU A 55 14.00 1.50 2.92
CA GLU A 55 12.66 1.88 3.39
C GLU A 55 11.53 1.03 2.76
N GLY A 56 11.87 0.21 1.76
CA GLY A 56 10.91 -0.63 1.04
C GLY A 56 9.93 0.17 0.16
N SER A 57 8.63 -0.05 0.32
CA SER A 57 7.59 0.57 -0.52
C SER A 57 7.14 1.94 0.01
N LEU A 58 7.89 2.99 -0.30
CA LEU A 58 7.47 4.37 0.01
C LEU A 58 6.13 4.72 -0.65
N ALA A 59 5.80 4.11 -1.80
CA ALA A 59 4.50 4.28 -2.43
C ALA A 59 3.35 3.77 -1.55
N THR A 60 3.55 2.66 -0.80
CA THR A 60 2.54 2.17 0.14
C THR A 60 2.42 3.09 1.35
N THR A 61 3.53 3.63 1.84
CA THR A 61 3.51 4.63 2.92
C THR A 61 2.75 5.89 2.48
N LEU A 62 3.06 6.44 1.31
CA LEU A 62 2.37 7.61 0.74
C LEU A 62 0.86 7.38 0.63
N VAL A 63 0.44 6.22 0.13
CA VAL A 63 -0.98 5.86 0.06
C VAL A 63 -1.59 5.76 1.45
N SER A 64 -0.89 5.15 2.42
CA SER A 64 -1.38 5.06 3.81
C SER A 64 -1.56 6.46 4.44
N GLU A 65 -0.64 7.38 4.21
CA GLU A 65 -0.73 8.78 4.66
C GLU A 65 -1.91 9.50 4.01
N THR A 66 -2.10 9.30 2.70
CA THR A 66 -3.24 9.87 1.97
C THR A 66 -4.57 9.35 2.51
N VAL A 67 -4.66 8.04 2.78
CA VAL A 67 -5.87 7.43 3.37
C VAL A 67 -6.12 7.97 4.78
N LEU A 68 -5.09 8.08 5.63
CA LEU A 68 -5.22 8.63 6.97
C LEU A 68 -5.71 10.09 6.93
N HIS A 69 -5.13 10.90 6.03
CA HIS A 69 -5.55 12.29 5.83
C HIS A 69 -7.02 12.37 5.38
N MET A 70 -7.40 11.57 4.41
CA MET A 70 -8.77 11.50 3.90
C MET A 70 -9.76 11.14 5.01
N LEU A 71 -9.49 10.09 5.79
CA LEU A 71 -10.38 9.64 6.86
C LEU A 71 -10.56 10.70 7.95
N LYS A 72 -9.48 11.39 8.34
CA LYS A 72 -9.55 12.50 9.29
C LYS A 72 -10.44 13.65 8.79
N ASN A 73 -10.41 13.93 7.49
CA ASN A 73 -11.20 15.01 6.88
C ASN A 73 -12.66 14.62 6.62
N MET A 74 -12.97 13.33 6.51
CA MET A 74 -14.34 12.84 6.31
C MET A 74 -15.19 12.84 7.59
N GLY A 75 -14.63 13.14 8.75
CA GLY A 75 -15.36 13.12 10.02
C GLY A 75 -15.78 11.72 10.46
N THR A 76 -15.07 10.69 10.05
CA THR A 76 -15.34 9.28 10.37
C THR A 76 -15.02 8.92 11.83
N GLY A 77 -14.68 9.90 12.66
CA GLY A 77 -14.24 9.73 14.05
C GLY A 77 -12.74 9.93 14.21
N ASN A 78 -12.24 9.57 15.38
CA ASN A 78 -10.80 9.70 15.69
C ASN A 78 -10.06 8.51 15.07
N ILE A 79 -9.30 8.76 14.02
CA ILE A 79 -8.45 7.76 13.37
C ILE A 79 -7.00 8.07 13.72
N ASP A 80 -6.36 7.19 14.46
CA ASP A 80 -4.99 7.38 14.93
C ASP A 80 -3.96 6.95 13.89
N MET A 81 -4.24 5.86 13.18
CA MET A 81 -3.32 5.26 12.22
C MET A 81 -4.02 4.50 11.09
N VAL A 82 -3.26 4.20 10.06
CA VAL A 82 -3.62 3.29 8.96
C VAL A 82 -2.54 2.23 8.84
N ILE A 83 -2.94 0.98 8.64
CA ILE A 83 -2.04 -0.12 8.25
C ILE A 83 -2.52 -0.66 6.90
N MET A 84 -1.60 -0.79 5.95
CA MET A 84 -1.85 -1.32 4.61
C MET A 84 -0.83 -2.40 4.26
N ASN A 85 -1.27 -3.38 3.50
CA ASN A 85 -0.38 -4.36 2.89
C ASN A 85 0.25 -3.80 1.61
N SER A 86 1.53 -4.07 1.39
CA SER A 86 2.28 -3.56 0.23
C SER A 86 1.77 -4.06 -1.13
N GLY A 87 1.04 -5.19 -1.14
CA GLY A 87 0.48 -5.76 -2.36
C GLY A 87 -0.60 -4.91 -3.03
N GLY A 88 -1.17 -3.96 -2.29
CA GLY A 88 -2.14 -2.98 -2.81
C GLY A 88 -1.52 -2.00 -3.81
N THR A 89 -0.27 -1.59 -3.60
CA THR A 89 0.47 -0.69 -4.48
C THR A 89 1.22 -1.47 -5.56
N ARG A 90 0.92 -1.22 -6.83
CA ARG A 90 1.33 -2.08 -7.94
C ARG A 90 2.54 -1.58 -8.72
N ILE A 91 2.86 -0.31 -8.64
CA ILE A 91 3.95 0.35 -9.38
C ILE A 91 4.75 1.29 -8.46
N SER A 92 5.98 1.63 -8.86
CA SER A 92 6.66 2.84 -8.39
C SER A 92 6.06 4.06 -9.08
N LEU A 93 6.15 5.23 -8.45
CA LEU A 93 5.88 6.48 -9.12
C LEU A 93 7.22 7.10 -9.55
N VAL A 94 7.30 7.51 -10.82
CA VAL A 94 8.51 8.09 -11.41
C VAL A 94 8.43 9.61 -11.44
N PRO A 95 9.58 10.33 -11.47
CA PRO A 95 9.57 11.80 -11.59
C PRO A 95 8.79 12.26 -12.82
N GLY A 96 8.01 13.32 -12.64
CA GLY A 96 7.18 13.91 -13.68
C GLY A 96 5.73 14.13 -13.25
N LYS A 97 4.89 14.45 -14.22
CA LYS A 97 3.47 14.65 -14.02
C LYS A 97 2.78 13.34 -13.68
N ILE A 98 1.91 13.37 -12.68
CA ILE A 98 1.07 12.27 -12.26
C ILE A 98 -0.37 12.55 -12.68
N SER A 99 -0.99 11.56 -13.30
CA SER A 99 -2.36 11.61 -13.79
C SER A 99 -3.29 10.69 -13.00
N TYR A 100 -4.58 10.78 -13.25
CA TYR A 100 -5.55 9.81 -12.73
C TYR A 100 -5.23 8.37 -13.18
N ASP A 101 -4.71 8.18 -14.39
CA ASP A 101 -4.34 6.84 -14.89
C ASP A 101 -3.18 6.23 -14.09
N ASP A 102 -2.22 7.06 -13.68
CA ASP A 102 -1.14 6.63 -12.79
C ASP A 102 -1.67 6.23 -11.41
N ALA A 103 -2.61 6.99 -10.86
CA ALA A 103 -3.25 6.68 -9.58
C ALA A 103 -4.03 5.36 -9.65
N TYR A 104 -4.79 5.12 -10.72
CA TYR A 104 -5.50 3.85 -10.94
C TYR A 104 -4.56 2.69 -11.22
N THR A 105 -3.42 2.95 -11.84
CA THR A 105 -2.39 1.92 -12.04
C THR A 105 -1.67 1.59 -10.74
N LEU A 106 -1.44 2.60 -9.90
CA LEU A 106 -0.88 2.42 -8.55
C LEU A 106 -1.82 1.60 -7.65
N LEU A 107 -3.12 1.92 -7.67
CA LEU A 107 -4.16 1.32 -6.83
C LEU A 107 -5.33 0.79 -7.69
N PRO A 108 -5.18 -0.35 -8.38
CA PRO A 108 -6.19 -0.83 -9.32
C PRO A 108 -7.39 -1.52 -8.66
N PHE A 109 -7.36 -1.76 -7.35
CA PHE A 109 -8.38 -2.51 -6.61
C PHE A 109 -9.51 -1.60 -6.12
N THR A 110 -10.31 -1.06 -7.03
CA THR A 110 -11.35 -0.07 -6.73
C THR A 110 -12.53 -0.62 -5.91
N SER A 111 -12.67 -1.95 -5.81
CA SER A 111 -13.67 -2.62 -4.98
C SER A 111 -13.23 -2.84 -3.53
N ASN A 112 -11.98 -2.54 -3.19
CA ASN A 112 -11.51 -2.67 -1.82
C ASN A 112 -12.21 -1.65 -0.91
N THR A 113 -12.58 -2.10 0.28
CA THR A 113 -13.17 -1.27 1.33
C THR A 113 -12.17 -1.01 2.45
N ILE A 114 -12.34 0.11 3.12
CA ILE A 114 -11.57 0.46 4.32
C ILE A 114 -12.37 0.03 5.55
N TYR A 115 -11.73 -0.73 6.44
CA TYR A 115 -12.30 -1.12 7.72
C TYR A 115 -11.74 -0.22 8.83
N ILE A 116 -12.63 0.31 9.66
CA ILE A 116 -12.26 1.05 10.87
C ILE A 116 -12.44 0.10 12.06
N LEU A 117 -11.36 -0.16 12.76
CA LEU A 117 -11.31 -1.09 13.88
C LEU A 117 -10.83 -0.38 15.14
N LYS A 118 -11.32 -0.82 16.30
CA LYS A 118 -10.76 -0.44 17.60
C LYS A 118 -9.90 -1.61 18.07
N MET A 119 -8.65 -1.33 18.34
CA MET A 119 -7.65 -2.32 18.72
C MET A 119 -6.75 -1.76 19.82
N ASN A 120 -6.33 -2.60 20.75
CA ASN A 120 -5.30 -2.24 21.71
C ASN A 120 -3.89 -2.44 21.11
N GLY A 121 -2.87 -1.92 21.78
CA GLY A 121 -1.50 -1.96 21.26
C GLY A 121 -0.93 -3.38 21.13
N ALA A 122 -1.37 -4.34 21.96
CA ALA A 122 -0.94 -5.72 21.85
C ALA A 122 -1.51 -6.40 20.59
N GLU A 123 -2.79 -6.13 20.27
CA GLU A 123 -3.44 -6.62 19.04
C GLU A 123 -2.79 -6.01 17.79
N ILE A 124 -2.48 -4.71 17.81
CA ILE A 124 -1.78 -4.04 16.70
C ILE A 124 -0.39 -4.67 16.47
N LYS A 125 0.37 -4.90 17.54
CA LYS A 125 1.66 -5.59 17.45
C LYS A 125 1.51 -6.99 16.84
N GLN A 126 0.48 -7.74 17.26
CA GLN A 126 0.21 -9.07 16.73
C GLN A 126 -0.13 -9.05 15.23
N VAL A 127 -0.96 -8.11 14.80
CA VAL A 127 -1.27 -7.91 13.35
C VAL A 127 0.00 -7.68 12.54
N ILE A 128 0.92 -6.86 13.03
CA ILE A 128 2.20 -6.59 12.35
C ILE A 128 3.06 -7.87 12.32
N GLU A 129 3.15 -8.60 13.43
CA GLU A 129 3.89 -9.89 13.51
C GLU A 129 3.33 -10.92 12.52
N ASP A 130 2.01 -11.10 12.46
CA ASP A 130 1.36 -12.06 11.57
C ASP A 130 1.60 -11.69 10.10
N ALA A 131 1.48 -10.41 9.75
CA ALA A 131 1.74 -9.92 8.41
C ALA A 131 3.21 -10.10 7.98
N LEU A 132 4.16 -9.79 8.88
CA LEU A 132 5.59 -10.00 8.65
C LEU A 132 5.93 -11.48 8.51
N ASN A 133 5.39 -12.33 9.41
CA ASN A 133 5.62 -13.77 9.34
C ASN A 133 5.13 -14.34 8.01
N PHE A 134 3.91 -14.01 7.59
CA PHE A 134 3.38 -14.47 6.32
C PHE A 134 4.19 -13.95 5.12
N ALA A 135 4.63 -12.68 5.16
CA ALA A 135 5.40 -12.09 4.07
C ALA A 135 6.82 -12.67 3.93
N LEU A 136 7.44 -13.10 5.04
CA LEU A 136 8.85 -13.49 5.09
C LEU A 136 9.06 -15.01 5.11
N ASP A 137 8.07 -15.80 5.53
CA ASP A 137 8.18 -17.25 5.69
C ASP A 137 7.45 -18.04 4.57
N GLY A 138 7.60 -17.58 3.33
CA GLY A 138 7.14 -18.32 2.14
C GLY A 138 5.69 -18.05 1.72
N GLY A 139 5.01 -17.08 2.36
CA GLY A 139 3.74 -16.56 1.89
C GLY A 139 3.91 -15.48 0.83
N SER A 140 2.97 -14.55 0.76
CA SER A 140 3.02 -13.44 -0.21
C SER A 140 3.79 -12.24 0.34
N SER A 141 4.84 -11.80 -0.37
CA SER A 141 5.52 -10.53 -0.07
C SER A 141 4.56 -9.31 -0.05
N GLY A 142 3.41 -9.44 -0.72
CA GLY A 142 2.37 -8.42 -0.71
C GLY A 142 1.70 -8.21 0.66
N ALA A 143 1.87 -9.14 1.60
CA ALA A 143 1.39 -8.98 2.97
C ALA A 143 2.28 -8.08 3.84
N PHE A 144 3.51 -7.75 3.39
CA PHE A 144 4.41 -6.92 4.17
C PHE A 144 3.73 -5.58 4.53
N PRO A 145 3.64 -5.23 5.84
CA PRO A 145 2.84 -4.11 6.30
C PRO A 145 3.57 -2.78 6.18
N TYR A 146 2.84 -1.75 5.83
CA TYR A 146 3.22 -0.34 5.89
C TYR A 146 2.11 0.45 6.59
N GLY A 147 2.38 1.67 7.01
CA GLY A 147 1.35 2.44 7.68
C GLY A 147 1.62 3.94 7.72
N ALA A 148 0.59 4.67 8.19
CA ALA A 148 0.65 6.08 8.54
C ALA A 148 0.16 6.28 9.97
N GLY A 149 0.76 7.23 10.70
CA GLY A 149 0.49 7.42 12.13
C GLY A 149 1.07 6.30 13.02
N ILE A 150 1.71 5.32 12.43
CA ILE A 150 2.39 4.19 13.09
C ILE A 150 3.74 3.95 12.43
N ARG A 151 4.73 3.55 13.21
CA ARG A 151 6.01 3.03 12.73
C ARG A 151 6.48 1.88 13.60
N PHE A 152 7.27 0.98 13.03
CA PHE A 152 7.79 -0.18 13.76
C PHE A 152 9.19 -0.55 13.29
N GLU A 153 9.93 -1.16 14.20
CA GLU A 153 11.21 -1.81 13.93
C GLU A 153 11.03 -3.32 13.98
N ALA A 154 11.50 -4.00 12.94
CA ALA A 154 11.39 -5.45 12.86
C ALA A 154 12.66 -6.07 12.26
N THR A 155 12.90 -7.35 12.55
CA THR A 155 13.98 -8.12 11.96
C THR A 155 13.43 -9.13 10.94
N LYS A 156 14.17 -9.34 9.85
CA LYS A 156 13.89 -10.44 8.92
C LYS A 156 14.16 -11.81 9.54
N ALA A 157 15.16 -11.87 10.42
CA ALA A 157 15.47 -13.08 11.19
C ALA A 157 14.45 -13.26 12.32
N GLY A 158 14.22 -14.51 12.73
CA GLY A 158 13.30 -14.84 13.80
C GLY A 158 12.04 -15.54 13.32
N THR A 159 11.24 -15.96 14.27
CA THR A 159 9.97 -16.66 14.07
C THR A 159 8.81 -15.76 14.48
N LEU A 160 7.58 -16.20 14.23
CA LEU A 160 6.36 -15.53 14.65
C LEU A 160 6.43 -15.12 16.15
N GLY A 161 6.08 -13.88 16.43
CA GLY A 161 6.09 -13.30 17.77
C GLY A 161 7.44 -12.71 18.21
N THR A 162 8.51 -12.85 17.40
CA THR A 162 9.87 -12.37 17.76
C THR A 162 10.43 -11.31 16.81
N ARG A 163 9.74 -11.02 15.71
CA ARG A 163 10.23 -10.12 14.66
C ARG A 163 10.08 -8.65 15.04
N VAL A 164 8.93 -8.24 15.57
CA VAL A 164 8.64 -6.85 15.92
C VAL A 164 9.35 -6.48 17.22
N LYS A 165 10.30 -5.57 17.13
CA LYS A 165 11.12 -5.10 18.27
C LYS A 165 10.51 -3.89 18.93
N LYS A 166 9.95 -2.99 18.14
CA LYS A 166 9.39 -1.72 18.61
C LYS A 166 8.20 -1.34 17.75
N VAL A 167 7.17 -0.79 18.37
CA VAL A 167 6.05 -0.13 17.68
C VAL A 167 5.83 1.21 18.35
N GLU A 168 5.70 2.25 17.55
CA GLU A 168 5.41 3.61 17.98
C GLU A 168 4.23 4.17 17.19
N VAL A 169 3.46 5.01 17.86
CA VAL A 169 2.35 5.75 17.27
C VAL A 169 2.60 7.24 17.36
N LEU A 170 2.10 7.99 16.39
CA LEU A 170 2.19 9.43 16.37
C LEU A 170 1.11 10.01 17.31
N ASP A 171 1.51 10.54 18.45
CA ASP A 171 0.58 11.23 19.35
C ASP A 171 0.10 12.53 18.71
N ALA A 172 -1.21 12.61 18.45
CA ALA A 172 -1.82 13.73 17.73
C ALA A 172 -1.77 15.06 18.50
N LYS A 173 -1.61 15.03 19.84
CA LYS A 173 -1.57 16.24 20.68
C LYS A 173 -0.17 16.83 20.73
N THR A 174 0.83 15.96 20.83
CA THR A 174 2.22 16.41 21.02
C THR A 174 3.03 16.38 19.72
N ASN A 175 2.49 15.75 18.67
CA ASN A 175 3.18 15.47 17.40
C ASN A 175 4.51 14.72 17.59
N LYS A 176 4.56 13.82 18.58
CA LYS A 176 5.73 13.01 18.91
C LYS A 176 5.42 11.53 18.74
N TRP A 177 6.42 10.78 18.31
CA TRP A 177 6.37 9.33 18.31
C TRP A 177 6.49 8.81 19.74
N VAL A 178 5.53 8.01 20.16
CA VAL A 178 5.49 7.41 21.49
C VAL A 178 5.33 5.88 21.35
N PRO A 179 5.95 5.10 22.23
CA PRO A 179 5.74 3.66 22.25
C PRO A 179 4.26 3.32 22.37
N ILE A 180 3.81 2.30 21.61
CA ILE A 180 2.43 1.84 21.72
C ILE A 180 2.20 1.21 23.10
N ASP A 181 1.12 1.60 23.76
CA ASP A 181 0.72 1.00 25.04
C ASP A 181 -0.11 -0.25 24.76
N ALA A 182 0.38 -1.41 25.24
CA ALA A 182 -0.26 -2.70 25.00
C ALA A 182 -1.71 -2.77 25.52
N GLY A 183 -2.02 -2.04 26.57
CA GLY A 183 -3.35 -2.04 27.20
C GLY A 183 -4.30 -0.92 26.74
N LYS A 184 -3.80 0.09 26.00
CA LYS A 184 -4.64 1.19 25.49
C LYS A 184 -5.27 0.84 24.14
N THR A 185 -6.55 1.22 24.03
CA THR A 185 -7.36 1.12 22.79
C THR A 185 -7.51 2.51 22.22
#